data_683bd3be96653b9199a11b9cbba34bef
#
_entry.id   683bd3be96653b9199a11b9cbba34bef
#
_cell.length_a   1.000
_cell.length_b   1.000
_cell.length_c   1.000
_cell.angle_alpha   90.00
_cell.angle_beta   90.00
_cell.angle_gamma   90.00
#
_symmetry.space_group_name_H-M   'P 1'
#
loop_
_entity.id
_entity.type
_entity.pdbx_description
1 polymer ?
#
loop_
_entity_poly.entity_id
_entity_poly.type
_entity_poly.pdbx_seq_one_letter_code
_entity_poly.pdbx_strand_id
1 'polypeptide(L)'
;MKLHSFKPTALRSKVKLLGVGGSGSLMAGCLTACNLPDVDVIACSTDAYALRKSIAPYKLLLGQEGTDTDQRTDVNYTAALACVQQIRSALEGSTDLLVLLVGLGGVIGTGTVPVVARLARELGIPTVAVVTMPFEFEGKIKMEQARWGLAALVERCDAVLVHDLQDLLRLSPKIGLDEVYAQADERISQSVQTLLEPLKAGATTEVLRFVKGAGRLHFGFGTGRGENRARQAACRAVHSLTWDQEQLLSTAQPQLFMRVAFSQNYPPTVKEQRTMVKSLGTLGRAEQSKLLYTDDATWRQEIDCSVLIRFVE
;
A
#
# COMPACT_ATOMS: atom_id res chain seq x y z
N MET A 1 -4.91 -27.26 -11.77
CA MET A 1 -5.34 -25.88 -12.12
C MET A 1 -4.18 -25.30 -12.92
N LYS A 2 -4.35 -25.10 -14.25
CA LYS A 2 -3.27 -24.58 -15.10
C LYS A 2 -2.96 -23.13 -14.68
N LEU A 3 -1.71 -22.87 -14.35
CA LEU A 3 -1.20 -21.51 -14.28
C LEU A 3 -1.30 -20.96 -15.72
N HIS A 4 -2.29 -20.13 -15.96
CA HIS A 4 -2.39 -19.48 -17.26
C HIS A 4 -1.22 -18.50 -17.35
N SER A 5 -0.34 -18.72 -18.34
CA SER A 5 0.58 -17.69 -18.78
C SER A 5 -0.24 -16.42 -19.02
N PHE A 6 0.19 -15.32 -18.44
CA PHE A 6 -0.40 -14.01 -18.68
C PHE A 6 -0.42 -13.76 -20.19
N LYS A 7 -1.60 -13.86 -20.80
CA LYS A 7 -1.81 -13.33 -22.15
C LYS A 7 -2.18 -11.88 -21.96
N PRO A 8 -1.49 -10.92 -22.58
CA PRO A 8 -1.86 -9.52 -22.55
C PRO A 8 -3.15 -9.31 -23.34
N THR A 9 -4.25 -9.78 -22.81
CA THR A 9 -5.58 -9.41 -23.26
C THR A 9 -5.86 -8.06 -22.62
N ALA A 10 -6.04 -7.03 -23.42
CA ALA A 10 -6.22 -5.63 -23.05
C ALA A 10 -6.83 -5.48 -21.65
N LEU A 11 -5.99 -5.33 -20.64
CA LEU A 11 -6.40 -4.91 -19.31
C LEU A 11 -6.99 -3.50 -19.48
N ARG A 12 -8.28 -3.36 -19.24
CA ARG A 12 -9.01 -2.09 -19.44
C ARG A 12 -8.83 -1.12 -18.28
N SER A 13 -8.22 -1.59 -17.21
CA SER A 13 -8.10 -0.89 -15.94
C SER A 13 -6.99 0.15 -15.98
N LYS A 14 -7.26 1.33 -15.44
CA LYS A 14 -6.30 2.43 -15.34
C LYS A 14 -5.35 2.27 -14.16
N VAL A 15 -5.66 1.40 -13.20
CA VAL A 15 -4.82 1.10 -12.03
C VAL A 15 -4.41 -0.35 -12.06
N LYS A 16 -3.13 -0.61 -11.87
CA LYS A 16 -2.60 -1.95 -11.65
C LYS A 16 -2.07 -2.08 -10.23
N LEU A 17 -2.48 -3.15 -9.56
CA LEU A 17 -2.02 -3.52 -8.23
C LEU A 17 -1.22 -4.80 -8.38
N LEU A 18 0.09 -4.72 -8.15
CA LEU A 18 1.02 -5.82 -8.34
C LEU A 18 1.61 -6.26 -7.01
N GLY A 19 1.20 -7.44 -6.55
CA GLY A 19 1.78 -8.09 -5.37
C GLY A 19 3.00 -8.92 -5.75
N VAL A 20 4.17 -8.60 -5.18
CA VAL A 20 5.47 -9.20 -5.54
C VAL A 20 5.97 -10.12 -4.43
N GLY A 21 6.30 -11.36 -4.79
CA GLY A 21 6.72 -12.41 -3.87
C GLY A 21 5.56 -13.00 -3.07
N GLY A 22 5.85 -13.86 -2.09
CA GLY A 22 4.82 -14.56 -1.31
C GLY A 22 3.90 -13.61 -0.54
N SER A 23 4.46 -12.76 0.32
CA SER A 23 3.68 -11.79 1.13
C SER A 23 2.92 -10.78 0.25
N GLY A 24 3.59 -10.21 -0.77
CA GLY A 24 2.94 -9.28 -1.69
C GLY A 24 1.78 -9.91 -2.46
N SER A 25 1.92 -11.18 -2.87
CA SER A 25 0.86 -11.93 -3.55
C SER A 25 -0.34 -12.22 -2.64
N LEU A 26 -0.12 -12.42 -1.34
CA LEU A 26 -1.19 -12.56 -0.35
C LEU A 26 -1.91 -11.24 -0.11
N MET A 27 -1.17 -10.14 0.10
CA MET A 27 -1.71 -8.78 0.23
C MET A 27 -2.59 -8.41 -0.98
N ALA A 28 -2.11 -8.69 -2.20
CA ALA A 28 -2.88 -8.47 -3.42
C ALA A 28 -4.18 -9.29 -3.44
N GLY A 29 -4.11 -10.54 -2.97
CA GLY A 29 -5.27 -11.39 -2.81
C GLY A 29 -6.30 -10.77 -1.86
N CYS A 30 -5.90 -10.35 -0.66
CA CYS A 30 -6.80 -9.69 0.31
C CYS A 30 -7.50 -8.47 -0.29
N LEU A 31 -6.79 -7.65 -1.06
CA LEU A 31 -7.34 -6.48 -1.73
C LEU A 31 -8.33 -6.80 -2.86
N THR A 32 -8.27 -8.01 -3.43
CA THR A 32 -9.28 -8.48 -4.39
C THR A 32 -10.67 -8.54 -3.75
N ALA A 33 -10.75 -8.91 -2.46
CA ALA A 33 -12.00 -8.95 -1.71
C ALA A 33 -12.62 -7.56 -1.47
N CYS A 34 -11.84 -6.49 -1.58
CA CYS A 34 -12.32 -5.11 -1.42
C CYS A 34 -13.09 -4.59 -2.65
N ASN A 35 -13.30 -5.40 -3.69
CA ASN A 35 -14.03 -5.05 -4.91
C ASN A 35 -13.67 -3.65 -5.43
N LEU A 36 -12.38 -3.39 -5.63
CA LEU A 36 -11.89 -2.13 -6.18
C LEU A 36 -12.22 -2.10 -7.68
N PRO A 37 -13.19 -1.31 -8.14
CA PRO A 37 -13.52 -1.23 -9.57
C PRO A 37 -12.35 -0.61 -10.33
N ASP A 38 -12.19 -1.06 -11.59
CA ASP A 38 -11.14 -0.58 -12.50
C ASP A 38 -9.71 -0.76 -11.97
N VAL A 39 -9.48 -1.76 -11.11
CA VAL A 39 -8.16 -2.16 -10.60
C VAL A 39 -7.84 -3.57 -11.04
N ASP A 40 -6.75 -3.73 -11.80
CA ASP A 40 -6.21 -5.03 -12.15
C ASP A 40 -5.30 -5.53 -11.04
N VAL A 41 -5.69 -6.61 -10.39
CA VAL A 41 -4.91 -7.21 -9.30
C VAL A 41 -4.08 -8.38 -9.83
N ILE A 42 -2.76 -8.26 -9.74
CA ILE A 42 -1.78 -9.20 -10.27
C ILE A 42 -0.90 -9.71 -9.12
N ALA A 43 -0.79 -11.02 -8.96
CA ALA A 43 0.21 -11.66 -8.10
C ALA A 43 1.43 -12.05 -8.95
N CYS A 44 2.64 -11.69 -8.51
CA CYS A 44 3.89 -11.91 -9.22
C CYS A 44 4.91 -12.60 -8.30
N SER A 45 5.44 -13.75 -8.69
CA SER A 45 6.42 -14.49 -7.90
C SER A 45 7.24 -15.45 -8.76
N THR A 46 8.43 -15.84 -8.29
CA THR A 46 9.18 -16.99 -8.81
C THR A 46 8.67 -18.31 -8.20
N ASP A 47 7.89 -18.24 -7.11
CA ASP A 47 7.31 -19.39 -6.43
C ASP A 47 5.91 -19.70 -6.96
N ALA A 48 5.79 -20.78 -7.73
CA ALA A 48 4.53 -21.26 -8.28
C ALA A 48 3.52 -21.69 -7.20
N TYR A 49 3.99 -22.19 -6.04
CA TYR A 49 3.13 -22.60 -4.94
C TYR A 49 2.46 -21.40 -4.28
N ALA A 50 3.23 -20.35 -3.99
CA ALA A 50 2.70 -19.10 -3.46
C ALA A 50 1.65 -18.47 -4.41
N LEU A 51 1.93 -18.49 -5.72
CA LEU A 51 0.97 -18.02 -6.72
C LEU A 51 -0.31 -18.85 -6.77
N ARG A 52 -0.22 -20.18 -6.63
CA ARG A 52 -1.42 -21.04 -6.58
C ARG A 52 -2.32 -20.70 -5.39
N LYS A 53 -1.73 -20.35 -4.23
CA LYS A 53 -2.47 -19.96 -3.03
C LYS A 53 -3.09 -18.55 -3.10
N SER A 54 -2.52 -17.67 -3.88
CA SER A 54 -3.07 -16.32 -4.04
C SER A 54 -4.44 -16.37 -4.73
N ILE A 55 -5.41 -15.60 -4.22
CA ILE A 55 -6.73 -15.41 -4.82
C ILE A 55 -6.76 -14.28 -5.86
N ALA A 56 -5.61 -13.64 -6.14
CA ALA A 56 -5.51 -12.63 -7.17
C ALA A 56 -5.95 -13.18 -8.54
N PRO A 57 -6.77 -12.42 -9.31
CA PRO A 57 -7.31 -12.87 -10.58
C PRO A 57 -6.22 -13.11 -11.65
N TYR A 58 -5.17 -12.31 -11.63
CA TYR A 58 -4.04 -12.47 -12.55
C TYR A 58 -2.80 -12.94 -11.81
N LYS A 59 -2.06 -13.88 -12.42
CA LYS A 59 -0.88 -14.49 -11.82
C LYS A 59 0.26 -14.49 -12.83
N LEU A 60 1.39 -13.90 -12.43
CA LEU A 60 2.60 -13.82 -13.21
C LEU A 60 3.69 -14.67 -12.56
N LEU A 61 3.98 -15.84 -13.14
CA LEU A 61 5.10 -16.66 -12.72
C LEU A 61 6.37 -16.18 -13.44
N LEU A 62 7.37 -15.80 -12.67
CA LEU A 62 8.68 -15.41 -13.16
C LEU A 62 9.60 -16.62 -13.20
N GLY A 63 10.13 -16.95 -14.41
CA GLY A 63 10.96 -18.13 -14.63
C GLY A 63 10.15 -19.35 -15.03
N GLN A 64 10.78 -20.52 -14.90
CA GLN A 64 10.16 -21.82 -15.26
C GLN A 64 9.60 -22.51 -14.00
N GLU A 65 8.48 -23.19 -14.15
CA GLU A 65 7.89 -24.02 -13.10
C GLU A 65 8.90 -25.15 -12.72
N GLY A 66 9.24 -25.27 -11.45
CA GLY A 66 10.17 -26.28 -10.95
C GLY A 66 11.64 -25.85 -10.86
N THR A 67 11.99 -24.61 -11.20
CA THR A 67 13.27 -24.05 -10.78
C THR A 67 13.20 -23.80 -9.27
N ASP A 68 14.05 -24.50 -8.51
CA ASP A 68 14.21 -24.24 -7.07
C ASP A 68 14.48 -22.75 -6.89
N THR A 69 13.57 -22.09 -6.21
CA THR A 69 13.75 -20.70 -5.82
C THR A 69 14.85 -20.68 -4.76
N ASP A 70 16.08 -20.42 -5.22
CA ASP A 70 17.20 -20.22 -4.29
C ASP A 70 16.80 -19.16 -3.25
N GLN A 71 17.14 -19.40 -2.01
CA GLN A 71 16.83 -18.51 -0.89
C GLN A 71 17.71 -17.24 -0.89
N ARG A 72 18.22 -16.85 -2.06
CA ARG A 72 19.11 -15.69 -2.22
C ARG A 72 18.43 -14.59 -3.01
N THR A 73 18.55 -13.36 -2.51
CA THR A 73 17.94 -12.17 -3.11
C THR A 73 18.52 -11.84 -4.49
N ASP A 74 19.82 -12.04 -4.69
CA ASP A 74 20.51 -11.81 -5.97
C ASP A 74 20.08 -12.78 -7.06
N VAL A 75 19.76 -14.03 -6.72
CA VAL A 75 19.22 -15.03 -7.66
C VAL A 75 17.84 -14.62 -8.11
N ASN A 76 16.97 -14.17 -7.21
CA ASN A 76 15.64 -13.69 -7.55
C ASN A 76 15.67 -12.39 -8.35
N TYR A 77 16.65 -11.51 -8.09
CA TYR A 77 16.88 -10.34 -8.94
C TYR A 77 17.26 -10.73 -10.37
N THR A 78 18.15 -11.71 -10.53
CA THR A 78 18.58 -12.24 -11.84
C THR A 78 17.42 -12.92 -12.55
N ALA A 79 16.61 -13.72 -11.86
CA ALA A 79 15.42 -14.35 -12.42
C ALA A 79 14.40 -13.29 -12.90
N ALA A 80 14.18 -12.23 -12.14
CA ALA A 80 13.33 -11.13 -12.54
C ALA A 80 13.87 -10.38 -13.78
N LEU A 81 15.19 -10.21 -13.88
CA LEU A 81 15.83 -9.64 -15.08
C LEU A 81 15.59 -10.50 -16.32
N ALA A 82 15.67 -11.84 -16.19
CA ALA A 82 15.38 -12.76 -17.28
C ALA A 82 13.91 -12.69 -17.74
N CYS A 83 13.00 -12.23 -16.87
CA CYS A 83 11.57 -12.12 -17.15
C CYS A 83 11.11 -10.69 -17.46
N VAL A 84 12.03 -9.78 -17.79
CA VAL A 84 11.73 -8.35 -18.08
C VAL A 84 10.60 -8.20 -19.08
N GLN A 85 10.56 -8.98 -20.15
CA GLN A 85 9.51 -8.87 -21.17
C GLN A 85 8.13 -9.28 -20.63
N GLN A 86 8.08 -10.30 -19.77
CA GLN A 86 6.82 -10.72 -19.13
C GLN A 86 6.30 -9.64 -18.18
N ILE A 87 7.20 -9.05 -17.36
CA ILE A 87 6.85 -7.97 -16.44
C ILE A 87 6.40 -6.73 -17.25
N ARG A 88 7.14 -6.38 -18.31
CA ARG A 88 6.81 -5.27 -19.20
C ARG A 88 5.41 -5.45 -19.79
N SER A 89 5.13 -6.61 -20.37
CA SER A 89 3.80 -6.92 -20.94
C SER A 89 2.67 -6.87 -19.91
N ALA A 90 2.96 -7.20 -18.63
CA ALA A 90 1.99 -7.06 -17.54
C ALA A 90 1.73 -5.60 -17.17
N LEU A 91 2.70 -4.71 -17.33
CA LEU A 91 2.60 -3.29 -17.02
C LEU A 91 2.11 -2.44 -18.19
N GLU A 92 2.34 -2.86 -19.42
CA GLU A 92 1.92 -2.15 -20.64
C GLU A 92 0.40 -1.98 -20.75
N GLY A 93 -0.03 -1.03 -21.57
CA GLY A 93 -1.42 -0.62 -21.74
C GLY A 93 -1.72 0.71 -21.04
N SER A 94 -2.97 1.10 -20.98
CA SER A 94 -3.38 2.34 -20.29
C SER A 94 -3.29 2.14 -18.78
N THR A 95 -2.12 2.38 -18.19
CA THR A 95 -1.89 2.33 -16.73
C THR A 95 -1.63 3.74 -16.23
N ASP A 96 -2.57 4.29 -15.48
CA ASP A 96 -2.43 5.62 -14.89
C ASP A 96 -1.65 5.59 -13.58
N LEU A 97 -1.72 4.47 -12.84
CA LEU A 97 -1.05 4.27 -11.56
C LEU A 97 -0.71 2.79 -11.35
N LEU A 98 0.51 2.53 -10.91
CA LEU A 98 0.94 1.23 -10.40
C LEU A 98 1.06 1.27 -8.88
N VAL A 99 0.41 0.33 -8.20
CA VAL A 99 0.60 0.08 -6.77
C VAL A 99 1.36 -1.23 -6.61
N LEU A 100 2.57 -1.16 -6.06
CA LEU A 100 3.40 -2.33 -5.75
C LEU A 100 3.19 -2.74 -4.30
N LEU A 101 2.84 -4.00 -4.07
CA LEU A 101 2.72 -4.58 -2.72
C LEU A 101 3.86 -5.57 -2.50
N VAL A 102 4.64 -5.38 -1.46
CA VAL A 102 5.77 -6.28 -1.17
C VAL A 102 6.08 -6.36 0.33
N GLY A 103 6.28 -7.58 0.82
CA GLY A 103 6.91 -7.80 2.11
C GLY A 103 8.43 -7.81 1.93
N LEU A 104 9.10 -6.79 2.46
CA LEU A 104 10.55 -6.67 2.37
C LEU A 104 11.24 -7.62 3.35
N GLY A 105 12.48 -8.00 3.02
CA GLY A 105 13.25 -9.01 3.77
C GLY A 105 13.01 -10.44 3.29
N GLY A 106 11.91 -10.70 2.57
CA GLY A 106 11.73 -11.95 1.84
C GLY A 106 12.54 -11.94 0.53
N VAL A 107 13.27 -13.02 0.27
CA VAL A 107 14.26 -13.08 -0.84
C VAL A 107 13.63 -12.86 -2.22
N ILE A 108 12.44 -13.41 -2.46
CA ILE A 108 11.74 -13.29 -3.75
C ILE A 108 11.24 -11.85 -3.96
N GLY A 109 10.46 -11.34 -3.00
CA GLY A 109 9.88 -10.00 -3.11
C GLY A 109 10.97 -8.93 -3.21
N THR A 110 11.93 -8.98 -2.29
CA THR A 110 13.03 -8.01 -2.22
C THR A 110 13.93 -8.05 -3.46
N GLY A 111 14.21 -9.24 -4.02
CA GLY A 111 15.02 -9.39 -5.23
C GLY A 111 14.28 -8.94 -6.49
N THR A 112 12.98 -9.18 -6.59
CA THR A 112 12.19 -8.91 -7.79
C THR A 112 11.75 -7.44 -7.90
N VAL A 113 11.35 -6.82 -6.77
CA VAL A 113 10.70 -5.50 -6.78
C VAL A 113 11.54 -4.38 -7.40
N PRO A 114 12.87 -4.32 -7.27
CA PRO A 114 13.67 -3.27 -7.92
C PRO A 114 13.62 -3.33 -9.45
N VAL A 115 13.47 -4.54 -10.03
CA VAL A 115 13.33 -4.74 -11.48
C VAL A 115 11.98 -4.22 -11.95
N VAL A 116 10.91 -4.55 -11.21
CA VAL A 116 9.56 -4.08 -11.52
C VAL A 116 9.48 -2.55 -11.44
N ALA A 117 9.99 -1.95 -10.37
CA ALA A 117 9.98 -0.50 -10.16
C ALA A 117 10.78 0.24 -11.26
N ARG A 118 11.93 -0.32 -11.67
CA ARG A 118 12.71 0.23 -12.79
C ARG A 118 11.91 0.21 -14.09
N LEU A 119 11.26 -0.92 -14.42
CA LEU A 119 10.45 -1.03 -15.63
C LEU A 119 9.26 -0.07 -15.63
N ALA A 120 8.58 0.07 -14.50
CA ALA A 120 7.50 1.03 -14.35
C ALA A 120 7.97 2.46 -14.62
N ARG A 121 9.13 2.84 -14.08
CA ARG A 121 9.76 4.14 -14.32
C ARG A 121 10.14 4.34 -15.79
N GLU A 122 10.73 3.32 -16.45
CA GLU A 122 11.06 3.34 -17.88
C GLU A 122 9.80 3.53 -18.77
N LEU A 123 8.67 2.95 -18.33
CA LEU A 123 7.37 3.09 -19.01
C LEU A 123 6.66 4.40 -18.66
N GLY A 124 7.21 5.22 -17.77
CA GLY A 124 6.60 6.47 -17.31
C GLY A 124 5.34 6.28 -16.47
N ILE A 125 5.17 5.11 -15.85
CA ILE A 125 4.00 4.78 -15.02
C ILE A 125 4.24 5.32 -13.61
N PRO A 126 3.42 6.26 -13.11
CA PRO A 126 3.47 6.69 -11.72
C PRO A 126 3.34 5.49 -10.78
N THR A 127 4.24 5.36 -9.81
CA THR A 127 4.34 4.15 -8.99
C THR A 127 4.36 4.47 -7.50
N VAL A 128 3.46 3.82 -6.76
CA VAL A 128 3.45 3.80 -5.29
C VAL A 128 3.83 2.41 -4.81
N ALA A 129 4.88 2.29 -4.01
CA ALA A 129 5.21 1.05 -3.33
C ALA A 129 4.60 1.07 -1.92
N VAL A 130 3.82 0.06 -1.59
CA VAL A 130 3.29 -0.20 -0.24
C VAL A 130 4.02 -1.42 0.30
N VAL A 131 4.83 -1.21 1.32
CA VAL A 131 5.77 -2.21 1.79
C VAL A 131 5.61 -2.51 3.27
N THR A 132 5.87 -3.76 3.66
CA THR A 132 6.03 -4.13 5.06
C THR A 132 7.50 -4.34 5.39
N MET A 133 7.94 -3.80 6.53
CA MET A 133 9.25 -4.12 7.13
C MET A 133 9.09 -5.29 8.09
N PRO A 134 10.08 -6.21 8.16
CA PRO A 134 10.01 -7.36 9.05
C PRO A 134 10.14 -6.95 10.53
N PHE A 135 9.79 -7.87 11.42
CA PHE A 135 10.06 -7.71 12.84
C PHE A 135 11.55 -7.76 13.16
N GLU A 136 11.97 -7.06 14.21
CA GLU A 136 13.35 -7.09 14.68
C GLU A 136 13.83 -8.52 15.05
N PHE A 137 12.94 -9.36 15.61
CA PHE A 137 13.25 -10.74 15.98
C PHE A 137 13.43 -11.69 14.79
N GLU A 138 13.05 -11.29 13.57
CA GLU A 138 13.27 -12.11 12.36
C GLU A 138 14.73 -12.15 11.92
N GLY A 139 15.58 -11.35 12.54
CA GLY A 139 17.02 -11.40 12.42
C GLY A 139 17.63 -10.33 11.52
N LYS A 140 18.91 -10.08 11.74
CA LYS A 140 19.67 -8.99 11.10
C LYS A 140 19.71 -9.12 9.58
N ILE A 141 19.94 -10.34 9.07
CA ILE A 141 20.05 -10.58 7.61
C ILE A 141 18.76 -10.16 6.91
N LYS A 142 17.61 -10.56 7.45
CA LYS A 142 16.30 -10.21 6.88
C LYS A 142 16.05 -8.71 6.92
N MET A 143 16.45 -8.05 8.01
CA MET A 143 16.35 -6.60 8.16
C MET A 143 17.27 -5.85 7.18
N GLU A 144 18.50 -6.32 6.96
CA GLU A 144 19.44 -5.75 5.99
C GLU A 144 18.90 -5.87 4.56
N GLN A 145 18.40 -7.04 4.20
CA GLN A 145 17.73 -7.25 2.92
C GLN A 145 16.53 -6.31 2.74
N ALA A 146 15.71 -6.14 3.78
CA ALA A 146 14.57 -5.24 3.75
C ALA A 146 14.99 -3.79 3.53
N ARG A 147 16.03 -3.32 4.21
CA ARG A 147 16.59 -1.97 4.04
C ARG A 147 17.15 -1.76 2.64
N TRP A 148 17.83 -2.75 2.09
CA TRP A 148 18.32 -2.70 0.71
C TRP A 148 17.15 -2.56 -0.29
N GLY A 149 16.10 -3.38 -0.16
CA GLY A 149 14.92 -3.31 -1.00
C GLY A 149 14.18 -1.98 -0.88
N LEU A 150 14.05 -1.46 0.36
CA LEU A 150 13.45 -0.16 0.62
C LEU A 150 14.22 0.98 -0.05
N ALA A 151 15.55 1.00 0.07
CA ALA A 151 16.38 2.00 -0.58
C ALA A 151 16.21 1.98 -2.11
N ALA A 152 16.16 0.78 -2.71
CA ALA A 152 15.94 0.62 -4.13
C ALA A 152 14.56 1.12 -4.60
N LEU A 153 13.53 0.99 -3.77
CA LEU A 153 12.18 1.49 -4.07
C LEU A 153 12.08 3.01 -3.92
N VAL A 154 12.67 3.59 -2.86
CA VAL A 154 12.69 5.05 -2.64
C VAL A 154 13.36 5.77 -3.83
N GLU A 155 14.39 5.17 -4.41
CA GLU A 155 15.07 5.73 -5.58
C GLU A 155 14.23 5.66 -6.88
N ARG A 156 13.35 4.64 -7.02
CA ARG A 156 12.71 4.29 -8.30
C ARG A 156 11.21 4.59 -8.36
N CYS A 157 10.52 4.60 -7.22
CA CYS A 157 9.09 4.89 -7.14
C CYS A 157 8.83 6.38 -6.89
N ASP A 158 7.66 6.86 -7.28
CA ASP A 158 7.22 8.23 -6.96
C ASP A 158 6.90 8.41 -5.49
N ALA A 159 6.37 7.36 -4.87
CA ALA A 159 6.08 7.31 -3.44
C ALA A 159 6.30 5.93 -2.85
N VAL A 160 6.69 5.88 -1.57
CA VAL A 160 6.84 4.65 -0.81
C VAL A 160 6.13 4.78 0.53
N LEU A 161 5.12 3.95 0.74
CA LEU A 161 4.41 3.82 2.00
C LEU A 161 4.94 2.63 2.78
N VAL A 162 5.47 2.87 3.96
CA VAL A 162 6.11 1.85 4.80
C VAL A 162 5.20 1.49 5.96
N HIS A 163 4.85 0.21 6.08
CA HIS A 163 4.21 -0.38 7.25
C HIS A 163 5.26 -1.19 8.02
N ASP A 164 5.78 -0.63 9.12
CA ASP A 164 6.69 -1.34 10.00
C ASP A 164 5.90 -2.25 10.93
N LEU A 165 6.12 -3.57 10.84
CA LEU A 165 5.44 -4.55 11.68
C LEU A 165 5.86 -4.39 13.15
N GLN A 166 7.07 -3.93 13.41
CA GLN A 166 7.56 -3.66 14.76
C GLN A 166 6.76 -2.55 15.45
N ASP A 167 6.34 -1.53 14.71
CA ASP A 167 5.50 -0.45 15.26
C ASP A 167 4.12 -0.95 15.67
N LEU A 168 3.52 -1.88 14.91
CA LEU A 168 2.26 -2.52 15.30
C LEU A 168 2.40 -3.30 16.61
N LEU A 169 3.50 -4.01 16.75
CA LEU A 169 3.79 -4.75 17.99
C LEU A 169 3.98 -3.79 19.19
N ARG A 170 4.63 -2.63 18.98
CA ARG A 170 4.79 -1.59 20.01
C ARG A 170 3.46 -0.97 20.43
N LEU A 171 2.56 -0.75 19.46
CA LEU A 171 1.22 -0.21 19.73
C LEU A 171 0.31 -1.19 20.48
N SER A 172 0.55 -2.50 20.33
CA SER A 172 -0.27 -3.56 20.90
C SER A 172 0.57 -4.72 21.47
N PRO A 173 1.35 -4.49 22.55
CA PRO A 173 2.40 -5.43 22.98
C PRO A 173 1.86 -6.74 23.59
N LYS A 174 0.54 -6.88 23.77
CA LYS A 174 -0.10 -8.06 24.40
C LYS A 174 -0.81 -8.97 23.40
N ILE A 175 -0.82 -8.63 22.12
CA ILE A 175 -1.48 -9.43 21.09
C ILE A 175 -0.55 -10.52 20.53
N GLY A 176 -1.15 -11.62 20.05
CA GLY A 176 -0.40 -12.68 19.36
C GLY A 176 0.08 -12.26 17.97
N LEU A 177 1.09 -12.96 17.45
CA LEU A 177 1.64 -12.67 16.12
C LEU A 177 0.60 -12.73 15.00
N ASP A 178 -0.31 -13.72 15.05
CA ASP A 178 -1.38 -13.85 14.04
C ASP A 178 -2.27 -12.61 14.00
N GLU A 179 -2.55 -12.03 15.17
CA GLU A 179 -3.36 -10.82 15.29
C GLU A 179 -2.58 -9.58 14.80
N VAL A 180 -1.26 -9.51 15.01
CA VAL A 180 -0.41 -8.45 14.45
C VAL A 180 -0.40 -8.51 12.93
N TYR A 181 -0.29 -9.69 12.33
CA TYR A 181 -0.38 -9.85 10.88
C TYR A 181 -1.76 -9.46 10.34
N ALA A 182 -2.84 -9.85 11.02
CA ALA A 182 -4.19 -9.44 10.64
C ALA A 182 -4.37 -7.91 10.70
N GLN A 183 -3.84 -7.26 11.73
CA GLN A 183 -3.83 -5.79 11.82
C GLN A 183 -2.98 -5.15 10.73
N ALA A 184 -1.85 -5.76 10.36
CA ALA A 184 -1.02 -5.28 9.26
C ALA A 184 -1.78 -5.34 7.92
N ASP A 185 -2.44 -6.47 7.64
CA ASP A 185 -3.22 -6.66 6.42
C ASP A 185 -4.38 -5.65 6.34
N GLU A 186 -5.06 -5.40 7.47
CA GLU A 186 -6.11 -4.38 7.57
C GLU A 186 -5.56 -2.98 7.28
N ARG A 187 -4.44 -2.59 7.92
CA ARG A 187 -3.81 -1.28 7.67
C ARG A 187 -3.35 -1.10 6.23
N ILE A 188 -2.76 -2.13 5.63
CA ILE A 188 -2.37 -2.12 4.22
C ILE A 188 -3.61 -1.93 3.34
N SER A 189 -4.66 -2.70 3.60
CA SER A 189 -5.93 -2.60 2.87
C SER A 189 -6.51 -1.20 2.94
N GLN A 190 -6.58 -0.61 4.13
CA GLN A 190 -7.08 0.74 4.34
C GLN A 190 -6.20 1.80 3.69
N SER A 191 -4.88 1.66 3.74
CA SER A 191 -3.96 2.60 3.09
C SER A 191 -4.11 2.59 1.57
N VAL A 192 -4.24 1.42 0.97
CA VAL A 192 -4.49 1.25 -0.48
C VAL A 192 -5.86 1.78 -0.86
N GLN A 193 -6.91 1.49 -0.09
CA GLN A 193 -8.25 2.05 -0.32
C GLN A 193 -8.24 3.58 -0.24
N THR A 194 -7.56 4.16 0.76
CA THR A 194 -7.42 5.61 0.90
C THR A 194 -6.79 6.24 -0.34
N LEU A 195 -5.83 5.55 -0.95
CA LEU A 195 -5.18 5.99 -2.18
C LEU A 195 -6.08 5.83 -3.42
N LEU A 196 -6.81 4.70 -3.51
CA LEU A 196 -7.50 4.31 -4.75
C LEU A 196 -8.97 4.76 -4.82
N GLU A 197 -9.66 4.88 -3.71
CA GLU A 197 -11.08 5.30 -3.72
C GLU A 197 -11.34 6.66 -4.37
N PRO A 198 -10.46 7.67 -4.23
CA PRO A 198 -10.62 8.93 -4.95
C PRO A 198 -10.62 8.80 -6.46
N LEU A 199 -9.94 7.80 -6.98
CA LEU A 199 -9.91 7.52 -8.42
C LEU A 199 -11.29 7.12 -8.93
N LYS A 200 -12.09 6.40 -8.12
CA LYS A 200 -13.50 6.09 -8.43
C LYS A 200 -14.35 7.34 -8.59
N ALA A 201 -14.05 8.38 -7.83
CA ALA A 201 -14.74 9.66 -7.87
C ALA A 201 -14.18 10.61 -8.98
N GLY A 202 -13.30 10.11 -9.85
CA GLY A 202 -12.70 10.89 -10.93
C GLY A 202 -11.55 11.81 -10.51
N ALA A 203 -11.05 11.68 -9.28
CA ALA A 203 -9.98 12.52 -8.74
C ALA A 203 -8.56 12.02 -9.14
N THR A 204 -8.41 11.47 -10.34
CA THR A 204 -7.15 10.89 -10.81
C THR A 204 -6.00 11.90 -10.79
N THR A 205 -6.23 13.11 -11.29
CA THR A 205 -5.21 14.16 -11.34
C THR A 205 -4.69 14.53 -9.96
N GLU A 206 -5.58 14.59 -8.99
CA GLU A 206 -5.24 14.96 -7.61
C GLU A 206 -4.44 13.86 -6.91
N VAL A 207 -4.83 12.59 -7.09
CA VAL A 207 -4.07 11.44 -6.56
C VAL A 207 -2.68 11.41 -7.17
N LEU A 208 -2.58 11.51 -8.49
CA LEU A 208 -1.29 11.51 -9.17
C LEU A 208 -0.41 12.70 -8.74
N ARG A 209 -0.99 13.89 -8.55
CA ARG A 209 -0.25 15.05 -8.02
C ARG A 209 0.22 14.82 -6.59
N PHE A 210 -0.59 14.17 -5.74
CA PHE A 210 -0.23 13.84 -4.37
C PHE A 210 0.89 12.80 -4.30
N VAL A 211 0.88 11.81 -5.20
CA VAL A 211 1.85 10.72 -5.23
C VAL A 211 3.18 11.14 -5.85
N LYS A 212 3.13 11.89 -6.97
CA LYS A 212 4.31 12.20 -7.79
C LYS A 212 5.36 12.95 -6.99
N GLY A 213 6.56 12.36 -6.87
CA GLY A 213 7.67 12.91 -6.14
C GLY A 213 7.44 13.04 -4.62
N ALA A 214 6.51 12.25 -4.08
CA ALA A 214 6.20 12.32 -2.65
C ALA A 214 7.30 11.69 -1.77
N GLY A 215 8.16 10.85 -2.35
CA GLY A 215 9.16 10.14 -1.57
C GLY A 215 8.51 9.21 -0.54
N ARG A 216 8.73 9.44 0.74
CA ARG A 216 8.09 8.67 1.81
C ARG A 216 6.68 9.18 2.11
N LEU A 217 5.72 8.25 2.17
CA LEU A 217 4.37 8.48 2.66
C LEU A 217 4.21 7.89 4.06
N HIS A 218 3.39 8.53 4.87
CA HIS A 218 2.98 8.05 6.19
C HIS A 218 1.48 7.81 6.22
N PHE A 219 1.05 6.77 6.92
CA PHE A 219 -0.35 6.39 7.01
C PHE A 219 -0.83 6.34 8.46
N GLY A 220 -1.92 7.03 8.72
CA GLY A 220 -2.63 6.97 9.98
C GLY A 220 -4.07 6.52 9.80
N PHE A 221 -4.56 5.75 10.77
CA PHE A 221 -5.91 5.22 10.79
C PHE A 221 -6.52 5.26 12.19
N GLY A 222 -7.80 5.57 12.26
CA GLY A 222 -8.53 5.53 13.51
C GLY A 222 -10.03 5.44 13.33
N THR A 223 -10.67 4.63 14.18
CA THR A 223 -12.12 4.45 14.24
C THR A 223 -12.67 5.20 15.44
N GLY A 224 -13.82 5.84 15.28
CA GLY A 224 -14.54 6.49 16.37
C GLY A 224 -15.99 6.04 16.47
N ARG A 225 -16.52 5.97 17.71
CA ARG A 225 -17.87 5.51 18.04
C ARG A 225 -18.58 6.48 18.97
N GLY A 226 -19.92 6.51 18.86
CA GLY A 226 -20.80 7.31 19.74
C GLY A 226 -20.68 8.82 19.50
N GLU A 227 -21.04 9.64 20.50
CA GLU A 227 -21.17 11.10 20.35
C GLU A 227 -19.87 11.82 19.95
N ASN A 228 -18.70 11.29 20.34
CA ASN A 228 -17.40 11.88 20.03
C ASN A 228 -16.67 11.14 18.89
N ARG A 229 -17.39 10.38 18.07
CA ARG A 229 -16.82 9.49 17.05
C ARG A 229 -15.83 10.20 16.11
N ALA A 230 -16.16 11.38 15.64
CA ALA A 230 -15.32 12.15 14.71
C ALA A 230 -13.97 12.56 15.36
N ARG A 231 -14.02 13.04 16.61
CA ARG A 231 -12.81 13.40 17.36
C ARG A 231 -11.96 12.17 17.67
N GLN A 232 -12.60 11.08 18.12
CA GLN A 232 -11.90 9.83 18.42
C GLN A 232 -11.20 9.27 17.18
N ALA A 233 -11.90 9.20 16.04
CA ALA A 233 -11.35 8.71 14.79
C ALA A 233 -10.12 9.53 14.37
N ALA A 234 -10.25 10.86 14.33
CA ALA A 234 -9.15 11.75 13.93
C ALA A 234 -7.97 11.67 14.91
N CYS A 235 -8.20 11.70 16.22
CA CYS A 235 -7.13 11.59 17.20
C CYS A 235 -6.40 10.24 17.11
N ARG A 236 -7.12 9.13 16.93
CA ARG A 236 -6.52 7.81 16.74
C ARG A 236 -5.73 7.73 15.44
N ALA A 237 -6.22 8.31 14.35
CA ALA A 237 -5.49 8.38 13.11
C ALA A 237 -4.16 9.10 13.27
N VAL A 238 -4.14 10.23 13.98
CA VAL A 238 -2.91 10.97 14.31
C VAL A 238 -1.95 10.14 15.16
N HIS A 239 -2.45 9.48 16.22
CA HIS A 239 -1.61 8.68 17.11
C HIS A 239 -1.09 7.39 16.45
N SER A 240 -1.76 6.90 15.43
CA SER A 240 -1.34 5.70 14.69
C SER A 240 -0.33 6.00 13.57
N LEU A 241 -0.01 7.28 13.34
CA LEU A 241 1.07 7.65 12.43
C LEU A 241 2.41 7.20 13.00
N THR A 242 3.11 6.39 12.24
CA THR A 242 4.44 5.94 12.57
C THR A 242 5.45 6.88 11.89
N TRP A 243 5.83 7.91 12.57
CA TRP A 243 6.87 8.83 12.12
C TRP A 243 7.87 9.10 13.25
N ASP A 244 9.10 9.35 12.88
CA ASP A 244 10.08 9.90 13.82
C ASP A 244 9.67 11.30 14.19
N GLN A 245 9.61 11.59 15.49
CA GLN A 245 9.28 12.92 16.01
C GLN A 245 10.20 14.02 15.44
N GLU A 246 11.40 13.68 15.02
CA GLU A 246 12.34 14.59 14.36
C GLU A 246 11.82 15.09 13.01
N GLN A 247 11.05 14.30 12.26
CA GLN A 247 10.44 14.73 10.99
C GLN A 247 9.30 15.74 11.18
N LEU A 248 8.62 15.71 12.33
CA LEU A 248 7.62 16.72 12.71
C LEU A 248 8.23 18.10 12.99
N LEU A 249 9.49 18.13 13.38
CA LEU A 249 10.23 19.37 13.68
C LEU A 249 10.93 19.94 12.44
N SER A 250 10.87 19.23 11.30
CA SER A 250 11.41 19.73 10.03
C SER A 250 10.60 20.93 9.53
N THR A 251 11.25 21.83 8.82
CA THR A 251 10.62 23.00 8.17
C THR A 251 9.69 22.62 7.02
N ALA A 252 9.62 21.33 6.66
CA ALA A 252 8.80 20.79 5.59
C ALA A 252 7.30 20.91 5.93
N GLN A 253 6.51 21.38 4.96
CA GLN A 253 5.07 21.51 5.13
C GLN A 253 4.37 20.18 4.77
N PRO A 254 3.63 19.55 5.72
CA PRO A 254 2.90 18.33 5.42
C PRO A 254 1.70 18.62 4.53
N GLN A 255 1.54 17.80 3.50
CA GLN A 255 0.32 17.72 2.71
C GLN A 255 -0.44 16.45 3.10
N LEU A 256 -1.74 16.62 3.34
CA LEU A 256 -2.62 15.58 3.86
C LEU A 256 -3.63 15.15 2.82
N PHE A 257 -3.81 13.86 2.71
CA PHE A 257 -4.90 13.25 1.96
C PHE A 257 -5.74 12.42 2.93
N MET A 258 -6.99 12.81 3.15
CA MET A 258 -7.85 12.23 4.17
C MET A 258 -9.06 11.53 3.54
N ARG A 259 -9.31 10.30 3.97
CA ARG A 259 -10.53 9.55 3.68
C ARG A 259 -11.35 9.41 4.96
N VAL A 260 -12.65 9.62 4.86
CA VAL A 260 -13.62 9.37 5.93
C VAL A 260 -14.64 8.36 5.45
N ALA A 261 -14.67 7.19 6.08
CA ALA A 261 -15.68 6.17 5.82
C ALA A 261 -16.76 6.19 6.91
N PHE A 262 -18.01 6.04 6.50
CA PHE A 262 -19.17 6.06 7.39
C PHE A 262 -20.35 5.31 6.77
N SER A 263 -21.36 4.95 7.58
CA SER A 263 -22.61 4.38 7.08
C SER A 263 -23.51 5.45 6.50
N GLN A 264 -24.17 5.18 5.36
CA GLN A 264 -25.19 6.08 4.74
C GLN A 264 -26.27 6.52 5.71
N ASN A 265 -26.64 5.65 6.64
CA ASN A 265 -27.66 5.94 7.63
C ASN A 265 -27.22 6.95 8.71
N TYR A 266 -25.89 7.15 8.85
CA TYR A 266 -25.30 8.01 9.87
C TYR A 266 -24.17 8.87 9.32
N PRO A 267 -24.44 9.73 8.32
CA PRO A 267 -23.40 10.59 7.73
C PRO A 267 -22.82 11.54 8.79
N PRO A 268 -21.56 11.95 8.65
CA PRO A 268 -20.94 12.89 9.56
C PRO A 268 -21.60 14.27 9.39
N THR A 269 -21.96 14.86 10.52
CA THR A 269 -22.48 16.21 10.58
C THR A 269 -21.41 17.24 10.22
N VAL A 270 -21.82 18.45 9.84
CA VAL A 270 -20.87 19.56 9.55
C VAL A 270 -19.97 19.85 10.76
N LYS A 271 -20.50 19.71 11.98
CA LYS A 271 -19.72 19.87 13.22
C LYS A 271 -18.65 18.79 13.36
N GLU A 272 -19.00 17.53 13.07
CA GLU A 272 -18.06 16.40 13.09
C GLU A 272 -16.97 16.56 12.03
N GLN A 273 -17.32 16.98 10.82
CA GLN A 273 -16.34 17.25 9.75
C GLN A 273 -15.35 18.34 10.16
N ARG A 274 -15.82 19.47 10.71
CA ARG A 274 -14.96 20.54 11.22
C ARG A 274 -14.07 20.07 12.36
N THR A 275 -14.59 19.19 13.24
CA THR A 275 -13.83 18.61 14.35
C THR A 275 -12.69 17.73 13.83
N MET A 276 -12.93 16.89 12.83
CA MET A 276 -11.89 16.06 12.21
C MET A 276 -10.80 16.93 11.58
N VAL A 277 -11.17 17.88 10.72
CA VAL A 277 -10.22 18.79 10.08
C VAL A 277 -9.40 19.57 11.12
N LYS A 278 -10.02 20.06 12.20
CA LYS A 278 -9.33 20.75 13.29
C LYS A 278 -8.35 19.83 14.02
N SER A 279 -8.73 18.59 14.31
CA SER A 279 -7.86 17.61 14.99
C SER A 279 -6.65 17.22 14.13
N LEU A 280 -6.82 17.16 12.81
CA LEU A 280 -5.74 16.89 11.86
C LEU A 280 -4.90 18.15 11.55
N GLY A 281 -5.47 19.34 11.72
CA GLY A 281 -4.78 20.61 11.52
C GLY A 281 -3.63 20.85 12.50
N THR A 282 -3.52 20.04 13.56
CA THR A 282 -2.31 20.00 14.43
C THR A 282 -1.09 19.43 13.72
N LEU A 283 -1.30 18.71 12.59
CA LEU A 283 -0.25 18.07 11.78
C LEU A 283 0.31 19.01 10.70
N GLY A 284 -0.35 20.14 10.41
CA GLY A 284 0.07 21.07 9.37
C GLY A 284 -1.08 21.90 8.78
N ARG A 285 -0.78 22.79 7.84
CA ARG A 285 -1.82 23.61 7.19
C ARG A 285 -2.76 22.71 6.36
N ALA A 286 -3.99 22.58 6.85
CA ALA A 286 -5.05 21.78 6.23
C ALA A 286 -5.58 22.36 4.88
N GLU A 287 -4.99 23.41 4.35
CA GLU A 287 -5.46 24.11 3.15
C GLU A 287 -5.45 23.27 1.87
N GLN A 288 -4.77 22.11 1.87
CA GLN A 288 -4.74 21.18 0.75
C GLN A 288 -5.32 19.80 1.11
N SER A 289 -6.04 19.70 2.23
CA SER A 289 -6.65 18.44 2.66
C SER A 289 -7.86 18.13 1.80
N LYS A 290 -7.81 17.03 1.02
CA LYS A 290 -8.99 16.53 0.32
C LYS A 290 -9.75 15.57 1.24
N LEU A 291 -10.99 15.90 1.53
CA LEU A 291 -11.90 15.08 2.29
C LEU A 291 -12.68 14.19 1.31
N LEU A 292 -12.54 12.89 1.43
CA LEU A 292 -13.29 11.91 0.68
C LEU A 292 -14.24 11.19 1.61
N TYR A 293 -15.47 11.08 1.17
CA TYR A 293 -16.50 10.32 1.85
C TYR A 293 -16.72 9.01 1.13
N THR A 294 -16.65 7.91 1.86
CA THR A 294 -17.02 6.59 1.36
C THR A 294 -18.11 6.02 2.23
N ASP A 295 -19.05 5.41 1.56
CA ASP A 295 -20.18 4.73 2.17
C ASP A 295 -19.84 3.26 2.40
N ASP A 296 -20.00 2.79 3.64
CA ASP A 296 -19.92 1.40 3.97
C ASP A 296 -21.25 0.96 4.62
N ALA A 297 -22.02 0.17 3.88
CA ALA A 297 -23.34 -0.29 4.30
C ALA A 297 -23.34 -1.19 5.55
N THR A 298 -22.16 -1.66 5.98
CA THR A 298 -22.01 -2.60 7.11
C THR A 298 -21.89 -1.92 8.46
N TRP A 299 -21.72 -0.59 8.52
CA TRP A 299 -21.26 0.12 9.71
C TRP A 299 -22.38 0.79 10.49
N ARG A 300 -22.36 0.57 11.82
CA ARG A 300 -23.32 1.17 12.76
C ARG A 300 -22.69 2.37 13.46
N GLN A 301 -23.15 3.60 13.20
CA GLN A 301 -22.77 4.83 13.94
C GLN A 301 -21.25 5.04 14.16
N GLU A 302 -20.44 4.42 13.35
CA GLU A 302 -18.98 4.54 13.42
C GLU A 302 -18.46 5.48 12.33
N ILE A 303 -17.31 6.07 12.56
CA ILE A 303 -16.56 6.83 11.56
C ILE A 303 -15.14 6.28 11.56
N ASP A 304 -14.64 5.97 10.36
CA ASP A 304 -13.23 5.73 10.12
C ASP A 304 -12.58 6.95 9.51
N CYS A 305 -11.43 7.27 10.02
CA CYS A 305 -10.57 8.32 9.51
C CYS A 305 -9.24 7.71 9.08
N SER A 306 -8.93 7.79 7.80
CA SER A 306 -7.65 7.38 7.24
C SER A 306 -6.93 8.60 6.69
N VAL A 307 -5.64 8.70 6.95
CA VAL A 307 -4.83 9.85 6.53
C VAL A 307 -3.55 9.37 5.87
N LEU A 308 -3.28 9.87 4.67
CA LEU A 308 -1.98 9.78 4.02
C LEU A 308 -1.29 11.13 4.11
N ILE A 309 -0.01 11.13 4.48
CA ILE A 309 0.78 12.34 4.67
C ILE A 309 2.05 12.24 3.84
N ARG A 310 2.38 13.33 3.16
CA ARG A 310 3.70 13.55 2.58
C ARG A 310 4.29 14.85 3.10
N PHE A 311 5.61 14.92 3.17
CA PHE A 311 6.32 16.15 3.47
C PHE A 311 6.84 16.74 2.16
N VAL A 312 6.60 18.02 1.94
CA VAL A 312 7.10 18.76 0.77
C VAL A 312 8.25 19.63 1.28
N GLU A 313 9.43 19.39 0.73
CA GLU A 313 10.61 20.22 0.94
C GLU A 313 10.49 21.60 0.30
#